data_d01e2284847f7f70d8619ae66ba72edd
#
_entry.id   d01e2284847f7f70d8619ae66ba72edd
#
_cell.length_a   1.000
_cell.length_b   1.000
_cell.length_c   1.000
_cell.angle_alpha   90.00
_cell.angle_beta   90.00
_cell.angle_gamma   90.00
#
_symmetry.space_group_name_H-M   'P 1'
#
loop_
_entity.id
_entity.type
_entity.pdbx_description
1 polymer ?
#
loop_
_entity_poly.entity_id
_entity_poly.type
_entity_poly.pdbx_seq_one_letter_code
_entity_poly.pdbx_strand_id
1 'polypeptide(L)'
;MVINMELWSKEWLDNVVAEHDLVLFMKGTPDQPQCGFSNRAAQVLAQFNIPFAAINVLSDHKAIPAICEWSDFPTMPQVFVQGELIGGSDIALEMFESGELKEMYDAGRQV
;
A
#
# COMPACT_ATOMS: atom_id res chain seq x y z
N MET A 1 -1.93 14.88 -24.06
CA MET A 1 -3.17 15.16 -23.33
C MET A 1 -2.98 14.89 -21.86
N VAL A 2 -3.31 15.85 -21.03
CA VAL A 2 -3.22 15.67 -19.58
C VAL A 2 -4.57 15.15 -19.08
N ILE A 3 -4.51 14.03 -18.39
CA ILE A 3 -5.71 13.47 -17.76
C ILE A 3 -5.71 13.91 -16.30
N ASN A 4 -6.69 14.72 -15.93
CA ASN A 4 -6.86 15.12 -14.54
C ASN A 4 -7.64 14.06 -13.82
N MET A 5 -6.94 13.33 -12.94
CA MET A 5 -7.59 12.36 -12.07
C MET A 5 -7.84 13.03 -10.73
N GLU A 6 -9.07 12.97 -10.29
CA GLU A 6 -9.42 13.47 -8.96
C GLU A 6 -8.78 12.57 -7.90
N LEU A 7 -8.16 13.18 -6.89
CA LEU A 7 -7.55 12.45 -5.77
C LEU A 7 -8.59 11.54 -5.11
N TRP A 8 -8.17 10.33 -4.80
CA TRP A 8 -8.96 9.30 -4.13
C TRP A 8 -10.09 8.73 -4.98
N SER A 9 -10.17 9.09 -6.28
CA SER A 9 -11.10 8.45 -7.19
C SER A 9 -10.62 7.04 -7.55
N LYS A 10 -11.53 6.21 -8.06
CA LYS A 10 -11.18 4.86 -8.51
C LYS A 10 -10.04 4.90 -9.53
N GLU A 11 -10.10 5.81 -10.50
CA GLU A 11 -9.09 5.94 -11.53
C GLU A 11 -7.73 6.30 -10.94
N TRP A 12 -7.72 7.24 -9.99
CA TRP A 12 -6.48 7.65 -9.34
C TRP A 12 -5.88 6.50 -8.52
N LEU A 13 -6.71 5.80 -7.77
CA LEU A 13 -6.26 4.66 -6.95
C LEU A 13 -5.76 3.50 -7.83
N ASP A 14 -6.49 3.17 -8.89
CA ASP A 14 -6.05 2.15 -9.86
C ASP A 14 -4.69 2.52 -10.44
N ASN A 15 -4.49 3.79 -10.76
CA ASN A 15 -3.24 4.27 -11.35
C ASN A 15 -2.08 4.19 -10.35
N VAL A 16 -2.31 4.56 -9.10
CA VAL A 16 -1.27 4.52 -8.06
C VAL A 16 -0.72 3.10 -7.91
N VAL A 17 -1.61 2.10 -7.78
CA VAL A 17 -1.15 0.73 -7.57
C VAL A 17 -0.62 0.09 -8.85
N ALA A 18 -0.96 0.62 -10.02
CA ALA A 18 -0.40 0.16 -11.28
C ALA A 18 1.00 0.71 -11.54
N GLU A 19 1.28 1.92 -11.07
CA GLU A 19 2.57 2.59 -11.33
C GLU A 19 3.68 2.19 -10.37
N HIS A 20 3.34 1.61 -9.23
CA HIS A 20 4.31 1.26 -8.20
C HIS A 20 4.24 -0.23 -7.86
N ASP A 21 5.38 -0.88 -7.79
CA ASP A 21 5.45 -2.31 -7.46
C ASP A 21 4.98 -2.60 -6.05
N LEU A 22 5.25 -1.67 -5.13
CA LEU A 22 4.82 -1.76 -3.73
C LEU A 22 4.15 -0.46 -3.33
N VAL A 23 2.96 -0.55 -2.76
CA VAL A 23 2.23 0.62 -2.25
C VAL A 23 1.75 0.33 -0.83
N LEU A 24 1.95 1.29 0.05
CA LEU A 24 1.46 1.24 1.42
C LEU A 24 0.55 2.43 1.68
N PHE A 25 -0.73 2.15 1.90
CA PHE A 25 -1.65 3.17 2.42
C PHE A 25 -1.60 3.09 3.94
N MET A 26 -1.16 4.16 4.58
CA MET A 26 -0.90 4.14 6.02
C MET A 26 -1.37 5.42 6.71
N LYS A 27 -1.57 5.33 8.01
CA LYS A 27 -1.85 6.51 8.84
C LYS A 27 -0.52 7.15 9.23
N GLY A 28 -0.27 8.32 8.68
CA GLY A 28 0.99 9.04 8.85
C GLY A 28 1.97 8.74 7.72
N THR A 29 3.25 8.84 8.03
CA THR A 29 4.34 8.57 7.09
C THR A 29 5.29 7.55 7.70
N PRO A 30 6.17 6.93 6.90
CA PRO A 30 7.15 6.00 7.47
C PRO A 30 8.03 6.64 8.54
N ASP A 31 8.35 7.94 8.41
CA ASP A 31 9.15 8.67 9.40
C ASP A 31 8.33 9.08 10.63
N GLN A 32 7.04 9.33 10.46
CA GLN A 32 6.15 9.77 11.53
C GLN A 32 4.82 8.99 11.46
N PRO A 33 4.85 7.69 11.77
CA PRO A 33 3.63 6.90 11.74
C PRO A 33 2.69 7.32 12.89
N GLN A 34 1.40 7.34 12.60
CA GLN A 34 0.37 7.75 13.55
C GLN A 34 -0.47 6.56 14.06
N CYS A 35 -0.02 5.34 13.77
CA CYS A 35 -0.72 4.12 14.14
C CYS A 35 0.30 3.00 14.24
N GLY A 36 0.21 2.18 15.30
CA GLY A 36 1.14 1.08 15.51
C GLY A 36 1.14 0.06 14.38
N PHE A 37 -0.05 -0.24 13.83
CA PHE A 37 -0.15 -1.18 12.72
C PHE A 37 0.47 -0.60 11.44
N SER A 38 0.28 0.70 11.19
CA SER A 38 0.92 1.38 10.05
C SER A 38 2.44 1.39 10.20
N ASN A 39 2.92 1.62 11.42
CA ASN A 39 4.36 1.58 11.69
C ASN A 39 4.93 0.20 11.40
N ARG A 40 4.24 -0.86 11.84
CA ARG A 40 4.69 -2.24 11.60
C ARG A 40 4.76 -2.54 10.11
N ALA A 41 3.75 -2.16 9.34
CA ALA A 41 3.74 -2.39 7.90
C ALA A 41 4.89 -1.65 7.22
N ALA A 42 5.12 -0.39 7.60
CA ALA A 42 6.21 0.38 7.04
C ALA A 42 7.58 -0.23 7.35
N GLN A 43 7.75 -0.75 8.58
CA GLN A 43 9.00 -1.41 8.97
C GLN A 43 9.24 -2.71 8.20
N VAL A 44 8.18 -3.49 7.96
CA VAL A 44 8.28 -4.72 7.16
C VAL A 44 8.75 -4.38 5.75
N LEU A 45 8.14 -3.40 5.12
CA LEU A 45 8.53 -3.02 3.75
C LEU A 45 9.94 -2.43 3.71
N ALA A 46 10.34 -1.69 4.76
CA ALA A 46 11.70 -1.18 4.84
C ALA A 46 12.72 -2.31 4.94
N GLN A 47 12.41 -3.37 5.69
CA GLN A 47 13.28 -4.53 5.82
C GLN A 47 13.38 -5.31 4.52
N PHE A 48 12.33 -5.28 3.72
CA PHE A 48 12.33 -5.90 2.41
C PHE A 48 13.35 -5.25 1.47
N ASN A 49 13.73 -4.01 1.79
CA ASN A 49 14.78 -3.26 1.10
C ASN A 49 14.47 -3.00 -0.38
N ILE A 50 13.20 -2.84 -0.69
CA ILE A 50 12.71 -2.48 -2.02
C ILE A 50 11.96 -1.14 -1.87
N PRO A 51 12.16 -0.18 -2.78
CA PRO A 51 11.42 1.07 -2.70
C PRO A 51 9.91 0.85 -2.75
N PHE A 52 9.18 1.60 -1.95
CA PHE A 52 7.72 1.52 -1.95
C PHE A 52 7.13 2.93 -1.87
N ALA A 53 5.94 3.08 -2.44
CA ALA A 53 5.20 4.33 -2.35
C ALA A 53 4.35 4.30 -1.08
N ALA A 54 4.57 5.27 -0.19
CA ALA A 54 3.78 5.41 1.03
C ALA A 54 2.80 6.56 0.86
N ILE A 55 1.52 6.27 1.04
CA ILE A 55 0.43 7.24 0.90
C ILE A 55 -0.14 7.51 2.28
N ASN A 56 -0.06 8.75 2.74
CA ASN A 56 -0.61 9.14 4.05
C ASN A 56 -2.11 9.35 3.94
N VAL A 57 -2.89 8.43 4.50
CA VAL A 57 -4.35 8.49 4.42
C VAL A 57 -4.96 9.49 5.40
N LEU A 58 -4.14 10.08 6.26
CA LEU A 58 -4.61 11.14 7.17
C LEU A 58 -4.50 12.54 6.54
N SER A 59 -3.90 12.64 5.36
CA SER A 59 -3.74 13.93 4.68
C SER A 59 -5.06 14.51 4.18
N ASP A 60 -6.09 13.68 4.05
CA ASP A 60 -7.41 14.09 3.55
C ASP A 60 -8.45 13.19 4.21
N HIS A 61 -9.50 13.79 4.78
CA HIS A 61 -10.56 13.04 5.45
C HIS A 61 -11.34 12.14 4.49
N LYS A 62 -11.24 12.36 3.18
CA LYS A 62 -11.89 11.54 2.16
C LYS A 62 -11.12 10.24 1.87
N ALA A 63 -9.85 10.17 2.25
CA ALA A 63 -8.96 9.09 1.84
C ALA A 63 -9.40 7.73 2.35
N ILE A 64 -9.59 7.59 3.66
CA ILE A 64 -9.90 6.28 4.26
C ILE A 64 -11.20 5.71 3.70
N PRO A 65 -12.33 6.44 3.70
CA PRO A 65 -13.57 5.89 3.12
C PRO A 65 -13.40 5.49 1.66
N ALA A 66 -12.72 6.32 0.86
CA ALA A 66 -12.54 6.05 -0.55
C ALA A 66 -11.70 4.79 -0.80
N ILE A 67 -10.60 4.65 -0.07
CA ILE A 67 -9.71 3.49 -0.23
C ILE A 67 -10.40 2.22 0.23
N CYS A 68 -11.08 2.24 1.38
CA CYS A 68 -11.75 1.06 1.91
C CYS A 68 -12.87 0.59 0.98
N GLU A 69 -13.62 1.50 0.39
CA GLU A 69 -14.64 1.14 -0.59
C GLU A 69 -14.02 0.56 -1.85
N TRP A 70 -13.00 1.23 -2.37
CA TRP A 70 -12.32 0.80 -3.60
C TRP A 70 -11.65 -0.56 -3.45
N SER A 71 -10.98 -0.81 -2.33
CA SER A 71 -10.24 -2.06 -2.09
C SER A 71 -11.10 -3.18 -1.52
N ASP A 72 -12.31 -2.86 -1.06
CA ASP A 72 -13.18 -3.79 -0.33
C ASP A 72 -12.49 -4.36 0.91
N PHE A 73 -11.68 -3.54 1.59
CA PHE A 73 -10.95 -3.92 2.79
C PHE A 73 -11.18 -2.83 3.85
N PRO A 74 -11.60 -3.18 5.08
CA PRO A 74 -12.19 -2.18 5.99
C PRO A 74 -11.22 -1.37 6.83
N THR A 75 -9.93 -1.72 6.86
CA THR A 75 -8.99 -1.10 7.81
C THR A 75 -7.70 -0.63 7.14
N MET A 76 -6.94 0.16 7.88
CA MET A 76 -5.60 0.60 7.51
C MET A 76 -4.59 -0.06 8.48
N PRO A 77 -3.35 -0.30 8.07
CA PRO A 77 -2.79 -0.04 6.75
C PRO A 77 -3.25 -1.06 5.70
N GLN A 78 -3.01 -0.72 4.42
CA GLN A 78 -3.23 -1.65 3.31
C GLN A 78 -1.98 -1.71 2.46
N VAL A 79 -1.52 -2.92 2.19
CA VAL A 79 -0.31 -3.16 1.40
C VAL A 79 -0.70 -3.78 0.07
N PHE A 80 -0.20 -3.18 -1.00
CA PHE A 80 -0.40 -3.68 -2.37
C PHE A 80 0.94 -4.08 -2.95
N VAL A 81 0.98 -5.25 -3.56
CA VAL A 81 2.16 -5.78 -4.25
C VAL A 81 1.76 -6.08 -5.68
N GLN A 82 2.45 -5.44 -6.62
CA GLN A 82 2.17 -5.60 -8.06
C GLN A 82 0.69 -5.40 -8.38
N GLY A 83 0.09 -4.38 -7.75
CA GLY A 83 -1.30 -4.03 -7.98
C GLY A 83 -2.33 -4.84 -7.22
N GLU A 84 -1.91 -5.81 -6.42
CA GLU A 84 -2.82 -6.67 -5.66
C GLU A 84 -2.76 -6.38 -4.16
N LEU A 85 -3.92 -6.26 -3.55
CA LEU A 85 -4.01 -6.10 -2.10
C LEU A 85 -3.62 -7.41 -1.42
N ILE A 86 -2.62 -7.35 -0.53
CA ILE A 86 -2.26 -8.51 0.27
C ILE A 86 -2.86 -8.46 1.67
N GLY A 87 -3.21 -7.29 2.17
CA GLY A 87 -3.83 -7.12 3.48
C GLY A 87 -3.16 -6.05 4.31
N GLY A 88 -3.25 -6.20 5.61
CA GLY A 88 -2.68 -5.26 6.58
C GLY A 88 -1.30 -5.67 7.08
N SER A 89 -0.94 -5.15 8.26
CA SER A 89 0.41 -5.36 8.81
C SER A 89 0.71 -6.81 9.16
N ASP A 90 -0.27 -7.55 9.68
CA ASP A 90 -0.03 -8.94 10.09
C ASP A 90 0.25 -9.83 8.89
N ILE A 91 -0.52 -9.69 7.84
CA ILE A 91 -0.32 -10.47 6.60
C ILE A 91 1.00 -10.07 5.94
N ALA A 92 1.33 -8.77 5.91
CA ALA A 92 2.58 -8.32 5.33
C ALA A 92 3.78 -8.93 6.05
N LEU A 93 3.75 -8.95 7.39
CA LEU A 93 4.82 -9.55 8.19
C LEU A 93 4.91 -11.05 7.92
N GLU A 94 3.80 -11.76 7.94
CA GLU A 94 3.75 -13.20 7.70
C GLU A 94 4.31 -13.55 6.33
N MET A 95 3.90 -12.82 5.29
CA MET A 95 4.38 -13.05 3.93
C MET A 95 5.86 -12.70 3.78
N PHE A 96 6.32 -11.68 4.50
CA PHE A 96 7.75 -11.35 4.50
C PHE A 96 8.57 -12.49 5.11
N GLU A 97 8.13 -13.00 6.26
CA GLU A 97 8.85 -14.06 6.97
C GLU A 97 8.84 -15.39 6.22
N SER A 98 7.76 -15.71 5.52
CA SER A 98 7.63 -16.95 4.77
C SER A 98 8.34 -16.91 3.41
N GLY A 99 8.69 -15.72 2.93
CA GLY A 99 9.25 -15.55 1.59
C GLY A 99 8.21 -15.33 0.50
N GLU A 100 6.91 -15.41 0.84
CA GLU A 100 5.83 -15.21 -0.15
C GLU A 100 5.82 -13.79 -0.71
N LEU A 101 6.20 -12.79 0.11
CA LEU A 101 6.23 -11.41 -0.33
C LEU A 101 7.24 -11.23 -1.48
N LYS A 102 8.41 -11.83 -1.33
CA LYS A 102 9.44 -11.79 -2.36
C LYS A 102 9.00 -12.53 -3.62
N GLU A 103 8.37 -13.68 -3.47
CA GLU A 103 7.88 -14.44 -4.61
C GLU A 103 6.84 -13.65 -5.41
N MET A 104 5.91 -13.02 -4.72
CA MET A 104 4.87 -12.24 -5.36
C MET A 104 5.44 -11.00 -6.05
N TYR A 105 6.37 -10.32 -5.39
CA TYR A 105 7.05 -9.16 -5.95
C TYR A 105 7.81 -9.55 -7.23
N ASP A 106 8.60 -10.61 -7.16
CA ASP A 106 9.43 -11.06 -8.29
C ASP A 106 8.57 -11.56 -9.45
N ALA A 107 7.47 -12.24 -9.18
CA ALA A 107 6.58 -12.76 -10.21
C ALA A 107 6.00 -11.63 -11.06
N GLY A 108 5.64 -10.51 -10.45
CA GLY A 108 5.11 -9.35 -11.16
C GLY A 108 6.16 -8.61 -11.98
N ARG A 109 7.43 -8.88 -11.75
CA ARG A 109 8.53 -8.22 -12.47
C ARG A 109 9.08 -9.07 -13.62
N GLN A 110 8.58 -10.25 -13.80
CA GLN A 110 9.01 -11.11 -14.92
C GLN A 110 8.50 -10.57 -16.23
N VAL A 111 9.36 -10.50 -17.19
CA VAL A 111 9.07 -9.96 -18.53
C VAL A 111 9.17 -11.07 -19.54
#